data_587dd0d19394952575d56e01028105ed
#
_entry.id   587dd0d19394952575d56e01028105ed
#
_cell.length_a   1.000
_cell.length_b   1.000
_cell.length_c   1.000
_cell.angle_alpha   90.00
_cell.angle_beta   90.00
_cell.angle_gamma   90.00
#
_symmetry.space_group_name_H-M   'P 1'
#
loop_
_entity.id
_entity.type
_entity.pdbx_description
1 polymer ?
#
loop_
_entity_poly.entity_id
_entity_poly.type
_entity_poly.pdbx_seq_one_letter_code
_entity_poly.pdbx_strand_id
1 'polypeptide(L)'
;DVPSFLAGDSTPVFAGSALTNFGVRMILDAVVDLAPAPGPRLTDEGEERSLDAGFSAFVFKVQANMDPAHRDRLAFARICSGRFDRGMTVTCARTGRDLTTKYAMTAFGAERETVEVAFPGDVVGLVNATGLQLGDTVYGAGADVCYPPIPRFSPEVFATARPLDTGRAKQFRKGIEQLDEEGVVQVLRDLDHAESAPILAAVGSLQFDVFSHRLAGEFGAPAEILPAGYQAIRRTDVESLQRLRDIGGIRVLRRSDGTIVALFENRYRLARLEQDEPELTLEPLVAGSIP
;
A
#
# COMPACT_ATOMS: atom_id res chain seq x y z
N ASP A 1 -21.79 -17.61 -13.53
CA ASP A 1 -22.64 -16.53 -13.98
C ASP A 1 -21.80 -15.30 -14.32
N VAL A 2 -21.70 -14.94 -15.62
CA VAL A 2 -20.85 -13.83 -16.10
C VAL A 2 -21.31 -12.48 -15.58
N PRO A 3 -22.60 -12.12 -15.56
CA PRO A 3 -23.08 -10.88 -14.96
C PRO A 3 -22.66 -10.71 -13.49
N SER A 4 -22.80 -11.75 -12.67
CA SER A 4 -22.39 -11.74 -11.27
C SER A 4 -20.87 -11.57 -11.10
N PHE A 5 -20.08 -12.19 -12.01
CA PHE A 5 -18.63 -11.99 -12.04
C PHE A 5 -18.26 -10.54 -12.41
N LEU A 6 -18.87 -9.97 -13.43
CA LEU A 6 -18.61 -8.60 -13.87
C LEU A 6 -19.06 -7.56 -12.82
N ALA A 7 -20.09 -7.87 -12.04
CA ALA A 7 -20.53 -7.05 -10.90
C ALA A 7 -19.60 -7.19 -9.65
N GLY A 8 -18.70 -8.16 -9.65
CA GLY A 8 -17.82 -8.43 -8.50
C GLY A 8 -18.44 -9.31 -7.41
N ASP A 9 -19.65 -9.83 -7.62
CA ASP A 9 -20.40 -10.65 -6.65
C ASP A 9 -19.93 -12.11 -6.63
N SER A 10 -19.22 -12.55 -7.67
CA SER A 10 -18.68 -13.91 -7.77
C SER A 10 -17.27 -13.93 -8.35
N THR A 11 -16.52 -15.01 -8.06
CA THR A 11 -15.16 -15.19 -8.53
C THR A 11 -15.06 -16.53 -9.27
N PRO A 12 -14.61 -16.58 -10.53
CA PRO A 12 -14.36 -17.81 -11.24
C PRO A 12 -13.13 -18.52 -10.64
N VAL A 13 -13.21 -19.82 -10.46
CA VAL A 13 -12.15 -20.65 -9.91
C VAL A 13 -11.69 -21.68 -10.92
N PHE A 14 -10.39 -21.74 -11.17
CA PHE A 14 -9.75 -22.68 -12.10
C PHE A 14 -8.69 -23.50 -11.37
N ALA A 15 -8.66 -24.79 -11.61
CA ALA A 15 -7.60 -25.67 -11.14
C ALA A 15 -6.51 -25.79 -12.21
N GLY A 16 -5.25 -25.52 -11.84
CA GLY A 16 -4.16 -25.59 -12.80
C GLY A 16 -2.79 -25.73 -12.13
N SER A 17 -1.80 -26.05 -12.93
CA SER A 17 -0.39 -26.12 -12.54
C SER A 17 0.47 -25.47 -13.62
N ALA A 18 1.11 -24.35 -13.29
CA ALA A 18 2.04 -23.68 -14.19
C ALA A 18 3.26 -24.56 -14.53
N LEU A 19 3.69 -25.39 -13.57
CA LEU A 19 4.86 -26.28 -13.74
C LEU A 19 4.66 -27.32 -14.85
N THR A 20 3.43 -27.84 -14.98
CA THR A 20 3.07 -28.86 -15.97
C THR A 20 2.22 -28.32 -17.12
N ASN A 21 1.96 -27.00 -17.14
CA ASN A 21 1.04 -26.31 -18.05
C ASN A 21 -0.41 -26.88 -18.04
N PHE A 22 -0.77 -27.65 -17.01
CA PHE A 22 -2.13 -28.15 -16.88
C PHE A 22 -3.09 -27.02 -16.52
N GLY A 23 -4.20 -26.89 -17.27
CA GLY A 23 -5.25 -25.88 -17.03
C GLY A 23 -4.86 -24.43 -17.36
N VAL A 24 -3.62 -24.13 -17.71
CA VAL A 24 -3.14 -22.75 -17.99
C VAL A 24 -3.90 -22.15 -19.17
N ARG A 25 -4.12 -22.91 -20.25
CA ARG A 25 -4.88 -22.46 -21.42
C ARG A 25 -6.32 -22.06 -21.05
N MET A 26 -6.98 -22.84 -20.20
CA MET A 26 -8.35 -22.52 -19.75
C MET A 26 -8.42 -21.17 -18.99
N ILE A 27 -7.40 -20.86 -18.20
CA ILE A 27 -7.32 -19.57 -17.50
C ILE A 27 -7.11 -18.44 -18.51
N LEU A 28 -6.23 -18.62 -19.50
CA LEU A 28 -5.96 -17.61 -20.53
C LEU A 28 -7.19 -17.37 -21.41
N ASP A 29 -7.86 -18.44 -21.85
CA ASP A 29 -9.11 -18.34 -22.62
C ASP A 29 -10.18 -17.60 -21.79
N ALA A 30 -10.33 -17.92 -20.50
CA ALA A 30 -11.27 -17.24 -19.61
C ALA A 30 -10.94 -15.75 -19.40
N VAL A 31 -9.65 -15.37 -19.34
CA VAL A 31 -9.25 -13.95 -19.30
C VAL A 31 -9.69 -13.22 -20.57
N VAL A 32 -9.49 -13.84 -21.75
CA VAL A 32 -9.90 -13.25 -23.04
C VAL A 32 -11.42 -13.10 -23.13
N ASP A 33 -12.16 -14.11 -22.67
CA ASP A 33 -13.61 -14.16 -22.80
C ASP A 33 -14.37 -13.35 -21.75
N LEU A 34 -13.82 -13.22 -20.54
CA LEU A 34 -14.52 -12.68 -19.38
C LEU A 34 -13.99 -11.34 -18.86
N ALA A 35 -12.71 -10.98 -19.13
CA ALA A 35 -12.16 -9.74 -18.62
C ALA A 35 -12.85 -8.53 -19.28
N PRO A 36 -13.39 -7.58 -18.50
CA PRO A 36 -14.04 -6.40 -19.05
C PRO A 36 -13.01 -5.43 -19.64
N ALA A 37 -13.41 -4.67 -20.65
CA ALA A 37 -12.66 -3.51 -21.10
C ALA A 37 -12.55 -2.47 -19.96
N PRO A 38 -11.54 -1.57 -19.99
CA PRO A 38 -11.48 -0.46 -19.06
C PRO A 38 -12.79 0.33 -19.04
N GLY A 39 -13.31 0.56 -17.85
CA GLY A 39 -14.54 1.33 -17.62
C GLY A 39 -14.28 2.60 -16.79
N PRO A 40 -15.28 3.50 -16.70
CA PRO A 40 -15.25 4.65 -15.81
C PRO A 40 -14.91 4.24 -14.38
N ARG A 41 -14.27 5.14 -13.64
CA ARG A 41 -13.92 4.90 -12.24
C ARG A 41 -14.62 5.91 -11.34
N LEU A 42 -15.11 5.45 -10.19
CA LEU A 42 -15.68 6.34 -9.17
C LEU A 42 -14.56 7.15 -8.51
N THR A 43 -14.81 8.45 -8.33
CA THR A 43 -13.99 9.35 -7.52
C THR A 43 -14.24 9.09 -6.03
N ASP A 44 -13.46 9.70 -5.14
CA ASP A 44 -13.68 9.66 -3.69
C ASP A 44 -14.98 10.36 -3.26
N GLU A 45 -15.52 11.28 -4.09
CA GLU A 45 -16.83 11.91 -3.92
C GLU A 45 -17.98 11.02 -4.42
N GLY A 46 -17.67 9.86 -5.00
CA GLY A 46 -18.66 8.91 -5.53
C GLY A 46 -19.17 9.24 -6.93
N GLU A 47 -18.55 10.19 -7.61
CA GLU A 47 -18.89 10.55 -8.97
C GLU A 47 -18.19 9.65 -9.99
N GLU A 48 -18.90 9.28 -11.06
CA GLU A 48 -18.34 8.47 -12.14
C GLU A 48 -17.51 9.33 -13.10
N ARG A 49 -16.19 9.04 -13.20
CA ARG A 49 -15.31 9.77 -14.11
C ARG A 49 -15.20 9.06 -15.44
N SER A 50 -15.64 9.76 -16.51
CA SER A 50 -15.55 9.27 -17.89
C SER A 50 -14.11 9.01 -18.32
N LEU A 51 -13.90 7.99 -19.17
CA LEU A 51 -12.60 7.69 -19.77
C LEU A 51 -12.07 8.85 -20.65
N ASP A 52 -12.97 9.65 -21.26
CA ASP A 52 -12.63 10.79 -22.13
C ASP A 52 -12.37 12.09 -21.35
N ALA A 53 -12.49 12.07 -20.01
CA ALA A 53 -12.18 13.23 -19.18
C ALA A 53 -10.68 13.57 -19.24
N GLY A 54 -10.27 14.74 -18.71
CA GLY A 54 -8.87 15.12 -18.60
C GLY A 54 -8.01 14.03 -17.94
N PHE A 55 -6.70 14.00 -18.27
CA PHE A 55 -5.79 12.97 -17.78
C PHE A 55 -5.86 12.77 -16.28
N SER A 56 -5.99 11.51 -15.87
CA SER A 56 -5.80 11.07 -14.50
C SER A 56 -5.27 9.65 -14.43
N ALA A 57 -4.51 9.33 -13.39
CA ALA A 57 -3.98 8.01 -13.14
C ALA A 57 -3.93 7.71 -11.64
N PHE A 58 -3.93 6.43 -11.31
CA PHE A 58 -3.94 5.92 -9.93
C PHE A 58 -2.72 5.06 -9.66
N VAL A 59 -1.93 5.42 -8.65
CA VAL A 59 -0.72 4.69 -8.25
C VAL A 59 -1.12 3.47 -7.42
N PHE A 60 -0.98 2.28 -8.00
CA PHE A 60 -1.37 1.03 -7.33
C PHE A 60 -0.19 0.20 -6.83
N LYS A 61 1.04 0.57 -7.21
CA LYS A 61 2.26 -0.10 -6.75
C LYS A 61 3.42 0.89 -6.76
N VAL A 62 4.24 0.84 -5.72
CA VAL A 62 5.54 1.53 -5.68
C VAL A 62 6.60 0.47 -5.42
N GLN A 63 7.67 0.51 -6.17
CA GLN A 63 8.78 -0.42 -6.02
C GLN A 63 10.09 0.32 -6.22
N ALA A 64 11.03 0.15 -5.30
CA ALA A 64 12.37 0.67 -5.42
C ALA A 64 13.37 -0.47 -5.65
N ASN A 65 14.57 -0.12 -6.10
CA ASN A 65 15.70 -1.04 -6.27
C ASN A 65 15.37 -2.28 -7.14
N MET A 66 14.54 -2.12 -8.17
CA MET A 66 14.28 -3.21 -9.13
C MET A 66 15.54 -3.62 -9.90
N ASP A 67 16.48 -2.70 -10.06
CA ASP A 67 17.79 -2.95 -10.65
C ASP A 67 18.87 -2.63 -9.62
N PRO A 68 19.72 -3.59 -9.21
CA PRO A 68 20.81 -3.35 -8.27
C PRO A 68 21.80 -2.26 -8.74
N ALA A 69 21.92 -2.04 -10.06
CA ALA A 69 22.79 -1.02 -10.67
C ALA A 69 22.15 0.38 -10.63
N HIS A 70 20.84 0.46 -10.53
CA HIS A 70 20.08 1.71 -10.53
C HIS A 70 19.19 1.79 -9.31
N ARG A 71 19.42 2.79 -8.44
CA ARG A 71 18.61 3.04 -7.24
C ARG A 71 17.31 3.79 -7.59
N ASP A 72 16.64 3.35 -8.64
CA ASP A 72 15.43 3.96 -9.13
C ASP A 72 14.23 3.53 -8.32
N ARG A 73 13.34 4.48 -8.03
CA ARG A 73 12.02 4.22 -7.49
C ARG A 73 10.99 4.33 -8.62
N LEU A 74 10.25 3.27 -8.84
CA LEU A 74 9.17 3.21 -9.82
C LEU A 74 7.82 3.31 -9.11
N ALA A 75 6.98 4.25 -9.54
CA ALA A 75 5.57 4.28 -9.20
C ALA A 75 4.78 3.78 -10.41
N PHE A 76 4.11 2.64 -10.25
CA PHE A 76 3.22 2.09 -11.27
C PHE A 76 1.85 2.72 -11.14
N ALA A 77 1.44 3.44 -12.19
CA ALA A 77 0.17 4.12 -12.26
C ALA A 77 -0.68 3.53 -13.39
N ARG A 78 -1.94 3.19 -13.07
CA ARG A 78 -2.96 2.85 -14.08
C ARG A 78 -3.61 4.13 -14.56
N ILE A 79 -3.67 4.33 -15.87
CA ILE A 79 -4.40 5.44 -16.47
C ILE A 79 -5.90 5.21 -16.26
N CYS A 80 -6.57 6.19 -15.67
CA CYS A 80 -8.00 6.12 -15.35
C CYS A 80 -8.85 6.91 -16.35
N SER A 81 -8.35 8.06 -16.82
CA SER A 81 -9.02 8.88 -17.83
C SER A 81 -8.02 9.67 -18.67
N GLY A 82 -8.45 10.10 -19.84
CA GLY A 82 -7.68 10.92 -20.75
C GLY A 82 -6.48 10.22 -21.36
N ARG A 83 -5.59 11.01 -21.92
CA ARG A 83 -4.38 10.54 -22.58
C ARG A 83 -3.15 10.95 -21.79
N PHE A 84 -2.25 10.01 -21.60
CA PHE A 84 -0.90 10.25 -21.09
C PHE A 84 0.04 10.57 -22.25
N ASP A 85 0.80 11.65 -22.11
CA ASP A 85 1.90 11.99 -23.03
C ASP A 85 3.19 12.13 -22.19
N ARG A 86 4.28 11.50 -22.62
CA ARG A 86 5.57 11.56 -21.93
C ARG A 86 6.06 12.99 -21.79
N GLY A 87 6.52 13.35 -20.62
CA GLY A 87 7.00 14.69 -20.32
C GLY A 87 5.91 15.67 -19.89
N MET A 88 4.63 15.24 -19.86
CA MET A 88 3.57 16.09 -19.29
C MET A 88 3.82 16.36 -17.80
N THR A 89 3.32 17.50 -17.34
CA THR A 89 3.29 17.83 -15.91
C THR A 89 1.97 17.33 -15.33
N VAL A 90 2.07 16.62 -14.22
CA VAL A 90 0.90 16.11 -13.47
C VAL A 90 1.00 16.54 -12.02
N THR A 91 -0.14 16.71 -11.38
CA THR A 91 -0.25 17.09 -9.96
C THR A 91 -0.62 15.87 -9.14
N CYS A 92 0.04 15.64 -8.02
CA CYS A 92 -0.34 14.64 -7.04
C CYS A 92 -1.45 15.20 -6.14
N ALA A 93 -2.66 14.60 -6.15
CA ALA A 93 -3.83 15.07 -5.40
C ALA A 93 -3.54 15.21 -3.90
N ARG A 94 -2.88 14.24 -3.28
CA ARG A 94 -2.57 14.25 -1.85
C ARG A 94 -1.66 15.40 -1.41
N THR A 95 -0.69 15.80 -2.23
CA THR A 95 0.33 16.78 -1.83
C THR A 95 0.18 18.14 -2.51
N GLY A 96 -0.64 18.24 -3.55
CA GLY A 96 -0.77 19.42 -4.41
C GLY A 96 0.51 19.75 -5.19
N ARG A 97 1.50 18.85 -5.23
CA ARG A 97 2.78 19.10 -5.88
C ARG A 97 2.79 18.57 -7.31
N ASP A 98 3.39 19.36 -8.17
CA ASP A 98 3.62 18.99 -9.56
C ASP A 98 4.84 18.09 -9.69
N LEU A 99 4.75 17.16 -10.64
CA LEU A 99 5.85 16.33 -11.09
C LEU A 99 5.83 16.19 -12.62
N THR A 100 7.00 16.12 -13.23
CA THR A 100 7.15 15.93 -14.67
C THR A 100 7.40 14.47 -14.98
N THR A 101 6.61 13.91 -15.91
CA THR A 101 6.66 12.49 -16.30
C THR A 101 7.70 12.19 -17.39
N LYS A 102 8.87 12.82 -17.29
CA LYS A 102 9.94 12.73 -18.29
C LYS A 102 10.41 11.30 -18.54
N TYR A 103 10.49 10.52 -17.48
CA TYR A 103 10.94 9.14 -17.53
C TYR A 103 9.76 8.21 -17.23
N ALA A 104 8.97 7.93 -18.26
CA ALA A 104 7.87 6.98 -18.21
C ALA A 104 8.22 5.72 -19.00
N MET A 105 7.92 4.56 -18.43
CA MET A 105 8.21 3.27 -19.02
C MET A 105 7.07 2.27 -18.83
N THR A 106 6.96 1.31 -19.73
CA THR A 106 6.27 0.05 -19.46
C THR A 106 7.26 -0.93 -18.86
N ALA A 107 6.79 -1.74 -17.93
CA ALA A 107 7.54 -2.89 -17.46
C ALA A 107 6.80 -4.14 -17.95
N PHE A 108 7.37 -4.83 -18.94
CA PHE A 108 6.90 -6.10 -19.40
C PHE A 108 7.91 -7.18 -19.05
N GLY A 109 7.64 -7.92 -17.98
CA GLY A 109 8.62 -8.86 -17.42
C GLY A 109 9.88 -8.13 -16.92
N ALA A 110 11.04 -8.51 -17.44
CA ALA A 110 12.33 -7.88 -17.14
C ALA A 110 12.68 -6.72 -18.09
N GLU A 111 11.94 -6.57 -19.19
CA GLU A 111 12.20 -5.53 -20.19
C GLU A 111 11.54 -4.23 -19.81
N ARG A 112 12.23 -3.13 -20.07
CA ARG A 112 11.76 -1.77 -19.82
C ARG A 112 11.76 -1.01 -21.14
N GLU A 113 10.59 -0.61 -21.58
CA GLU A 113 10.45 0.21 -22.78
C GLU A 113 9.92 1.60 -22.42
N THR A 114 10.45 2.61 -23.10
CA THR A 114 9.95 3.99 -22.92
C THR A 114 8.54 4.11 -23.49
N VAL A 115 7.64 4.71 -22.69
CA VAL A 115 6.26 5.00 -23.09
C VAL A 115 6.16 6.44 -23.54
N GLU A 116 5.75 6.66 -24.77
CA GLU A 116 5.48 7.99 -25.31
C GLU A 116 4.03 8.40 -25.05
N VAL A 117 3.10 7.47 -25.21
CA VAL A 117 1.66 7.69 -25.09
C VAL A 117 1.01 6.49 -24.42
N ALA A 118 0.02 6.74 -23.54
CA ALA A 118 -0.80 5.69 -22.96
C ALA A 118 -2.25 6.17 -22.77
N PHE A 119 -3.18 5.21 -22.68
CA PHE A 119 -4.62 5.43 -22.66
C PHE A 119 -5.28 4.80 -21.42
N PRO A 120 -6.56 5.09 -21.14
CA PRO A 120 -7.27 4.48 -20.00
C PRO A 120 -7.19 2.96 -20.03
N GLY A 121 -6.79 2.39 -18.90
CA GLY A 121 -6.53 0.95 -18.74
C GLY A 121 -5.05 0.57 -18.83
N ASP A 122 -4.22 1.35 -19.53
CA ASP A 122 -2.78 1.11 -19.59
C ASP A 122 -2.10 1.36 -18.23
N VAL A 123 -0.97 0.71 -18.06
CA VAL A 123 -0.09 0.89 -16.88
C VAL A 123 1.21 1.52 -17.31
N VAL A 124 1.57 2.62 -16.65
CA VAL A 124 2.86 3.29 -16.83
C VAL A 124 3.67 3.28 -15.54
N GLY A 125 4.95 3.01 -15.65
CA GLY A 125 5.93 3.16 -14.57
C GLY A 125 6.57 4.54 -14.62
N LEU A 126 6.34 5.36 -13.60
CA LEU A 126 6.95 6.68 -13.44
C LEU A 126 8.25 6.53 -12.68
N VAL A 127 9.38 6.76 -13.34
CA VAL A 127 10.71 6.64 -12.73
C VAL A 127 11.04 7.90 -11.94
N ASN A 128 11.71 7.71 -10.81
CA ASN A 128 12.13 8.80 -9.90
C ASN A 128 10.97 9.64 -9.33
N ALA A 129 9.76 9.12 -9.34
CA ALA A 129 8.59 9.75 -8.74
C ALA A 129 8.63 9.62 -7.19
N THR A 130 9.65 10.22 -6.57
CA THR A 130 9.98 10.04 -5.14
C THR A 130 8.93 10.58 -4.17
N GLY A 131 8.02 11.42 -4.64
CA GLY A 131 6.91 11.96 -3.83
C GLY A 131 5.64 11.13 -3.89
N LEU A 132 5.53 10.16 -4.81
CA LEU A 132 4.34 9.34 -4.97
C LEU A 132 4.35 8.15 -4.00
N GLN A 133 3.17 7.84 -3.50
CA GLN A 133 2.90 6.71 -2.61
C GLN A 133 1.82 5.81 -3.19
N LEU A 134 1.71 4.61 -2.62
CA LEU A 134 0.63 3.68 -2.92
C LEU A 134 -0.73 4.34 -2.61
N GLY A 135 -1.64 4.34 -3.59
CA GLY A 135 -2.95 4.95 -3.47
C GLY A 135 -3.03 6.42 -3.93
N ASP A 136 -1.91 7.03 -4.33
CA ASP A 136 -1.94 8.40 -4.84
C ASP A 136 -2.70 8.49 -6.18
N THR A 137 -3.48 9.55 -6.32
CA THR A 137 -4.02 10.00 -7.60
C THR A 137 -3.10 11.07 -8.18
N VAL A 138 -2.80 10.97 -9.47
CA VAL A 138 -2.14 12.03 -10.24
C VAL A 138 -3.04 12.46 -11.38
N TYR A 139 -3.09 13.76 -11.67
CA TYR A 139 -3.94 14.33 -12.71
C TYR A 139 -3.24 15.44 -13.49
N GLY A 140 -3.67 15.66 -14.73
CA GLY A 140 -3.22 16.74 -15.59
C GLY A 140 -3.88 18.07 -15.24
N ALA A 141 -3.38 19.15 -15.82
CA ALA A 141 -3.91 20.51 -15.60
C ALA A 141 -5.43 20.60 -15.82
N GLY A 142 -6.15 21.14 -14.84
CA GLY A 142 -7.59 21.36 -14.88
C GLY A 142 -8.44 20.09 -14.68
N ALA A 143 -7.82 18.98 -14.29
CA ALA A 143 -8.55 17.71 -14.07
C ALA A 143 -9.01 17.49 -12.63
N ASP A 144 -8.47 18.19 -11.67
CA ASP A 144 -8.69 18.12 -10.22
C ASP A 144 -9.62 16.95 -9.78
N VAL A 145 -9.00 15.81 -9.49
CA VAL A 145 -9.70 14.56 -9.16
C VAL A 145 -8.91 13.76 -8.14
N CYS A 146 -9.63 13.07 -7.24
CA CYS A 146 -9.09 12.10 -6.32
C CYS A 146 -9.84 10.78 -6.46
N TYR A 147 -9.13 9.67 -6.37
CA TYR A 147 -9.74 8.34 -6.34
C TYR A 147 -9.68 7.75 -4.94
N PRO A 148 -10.66 6.89 -4.57
CA PRO A 148 -10.62 6.19 -3.30
C PRO A 148 -9.28 5.45 -3.13
N PRO A 149 -8.69 5.52 -1.93
CA PRO A 149 -7.43 4.85 -1.65
C PRO A 149 -7.56 3.33 -1.74
N ILE A 150 -6.42 2.64 -1.91
CA ILE A 150 -6.41 1.19 -1.85
C ILE A 150 -6.75 0.74 -0.44
N PRO A 151 -7.76 -0.14 -0.27
CA PRO A 151 -8.10 -0.70 1.01
C PRO A 151 -6.88 -1.39 1.66
N ARG A 152 -6.56 -1.04 2.89
CA ARG A 152 -5.52 -1.71 3.67
C ARG A 152 -6.17 -2.66 4.66
N PHE A 153 -5.78 -3.94 4.62
CA PHE A 153 -6.24 -4.90 5.61
C PHE A 153 -5.72 -4.56 7.00
N SER A 154 -6.56 -4.82 8.02
CA SER A 154 -6.13 -4.71 9.40
C SER A 154 -5.00 -5.70 9.69
N PRO A 155 -3.89 -5.27 10.30
CA PRO A 155 -2.84 -6.20 10.69
C PRO A 155 -3.33 -7.19 11.74
N GLU A 156 -2.84 -8.43 11.64
CA GLU A 156 -3.15 -9.51 12.59
C GLU A 156 -1.91 -10.01 13.34
N VAL A 157 -0.71 -9.73 12.80
CA VAL A 157 0.56 -10.14 13.39
C VAL A 157 1.48 -8.95 13.60
N PHE A 158 2.22 -8.98 14.71
CA PHE A 158 3.06 -7.87 15.16
C PHE A 158 4.44 -8.37 15.52
N ALA A 159 5.48 -7.63 15.13
CA ALA A 159 6.86 -7.96 15.40
C ALA A 159 7.69 -6.73 15.68
N THR A 160 8.83 -6.89 16.35
CA THR A 160 9.91 -5.90 16.42
C THR A 160 11.05 -6.35 15.53
N ALA A 161 11.75 -5.39 14.92
CA ALA A 161 12.92 -5.65 14.12
C ALA A 161 14.15 -5.07 14.82
N ARG A 162 15.23 -5.85 14.92
CA ARG A 162 16.52 -5.42 15.47
C ARG A 162 17.61 -5.66 14.43
N PRO A 163 18.43 -4.64 14.12
CA PRO A 163 19.55 -4.87 13.21
C PRO A 163 20.56 -5.83 13.85
N LEU A 164 21.05 -6.81 13.09
CA LEU A 164 22.11 -7.71 13.54
C LEU A 164 23.46 -7.00 13.61
N ASP A 165 23.64 -5.93 12.85
CA ASP A 165 24.83 -5.08 12.82
C ASP A 165 24.44 -3.62 13.12
N THR A 166 24.83 -3.12 14.28
CA THR A 166 24.58 -1.74 14.73
C THR A 166 25.28 -0.70 13.87
N GLY A 167 26.39 -1.05 13.21
CA GLY A 167 27.09 -0.19 12.24
C GLY A 167 26.25 0.13 11.01
N ARG A 168 25.21 -0.65 10.75
CA ARG A 168 24.28 -0.47 9.60
C ARG A 168 22.93 0.19 9.98
N ALA A 169 22.88 0.86 11.12
CA ALA A 169 21.65 1.49 11.63
C ALA A 169 21.00 2.48 10.65
N LYS A 170 21.79 3.18 9.84
CA LYS A 170 21.28 4.11 8.81
C LYS A 170 20.58 3.36 7.67
N GLN A 171 21.20 2.28 7.17
CA GLN A 171 20.66 1.41 6.13
C GLN A 171 19.39 0.71 6.62
N PHE A 172 19.41 0.22 7.86
CA PHE A 172 18.27 -0.40 8.52
C PHE A 172 17.08 0.56 8.60
N ARG A 173 17.26 1.78 9.09
CA ARG A 173 16.17 2.79 9.15
C ARG A 173 15.62 3.10 7.76
N LYS A 174 16.51 3.35 6.79
CA LYS A 174 16.10 3.62 5.41
C LYS A 174 15.32 2.45 4.82
N GLY A 175 15.74 1.21 5.08
CA GLY A 175 15.05 0.01 4.60
C GLY A 175 13.65 -0.13 5.20
N ILE A 176 13.50 0.09 6.50
CA ILE A 176 12.19 0.06 7.17
C ILE A 176 11.25 1.10 6.56
N GLU A 177 11.69 2.35 6.40
CA GLU A 177 10.88 3.43 5.83
C GLU A 177 10.44 3.12 4.41
N GLN A 178 11.34 2.63 3.59
CA GLN A 178 11.03 2.31 2.20
C GLN A 178 10.09 1.11 2.08
N LEU A 179 10.28 0.05 2.87
CA LEU A 179 9.42 -1.13 2.85
C LEU A 179 8.00 -0.85 3.41
N ASP A 180 7.87 0.13 4.32
CA ASP A 180 6.58 0.67 4.77
C ASP A 180 5.87 1.45 3.65
N GLU A 181 6.58 2.36 2.97
CA GLU A 181 6.06 3.12 1.84
C GLU A 181 5.61 2.24 0.67
N GLU A 182 6.26 1.11 0.46
CA GLU A 182 5.90 0.11 -0.53
C GLU A 182 4.75 -0.82 -0.07
N GLY A 183 4.34 -0.72 1.20
CA GLY A 183 3.25 -1.52 1.77
C GLY A 183 3.61 -2.97 2.07
N VAL A 184 4.90 -3.32 2.17
CA VAL A 184 5.35 -4.67 2.55
C VAL A 184 4.94 -4.98 3.98
N VAL A 185 5.10 -4.02 4.88
CA VAL A 185 4.65 -4.03 6.28
C VAL A 185 4.09 -2.67 6.64
N GLN A 186 3.37 -2.55 7.75
CA GLN A 186 3.01 -1.27 8.34
C GLN A 186 3.96 -0.98 9.50
N VAL A 187 4.50 0.22 9.56
CA VAL A 187 5.43 0.63 10.62
C VAL A 187 4.73 1.50 11.64
N LEU A 188 4.72 1.04 12.89
CA LEU A 188 4.10 1.73 14.02
C LEU A 188 5.20 2.29 14.92
N ARG A 189 5.20 3.61 15.13
CA ARG A 189 6.20 4.32 15.92
C ARG A 189 5.60 4.85 17.22
N ASP A 190 6.43 4.93 18.24
CA ASP A 190 6.08 5.57 19.48
C ASP A 190 5.81 7.06 19.24
N LEU A 191 4.84 7.62 19.96
CA LEU A 191 4.43 9.02 19.81
C LEU A 191 5.46 10.00 20.39
N ASP A 192 6.12 9.60 21.48
CA ASP A 192 7.03 10.46 22.24
C ASP A 192 8.50 10.10 22.00
N HIS A 193 8.76 8.85 21.62
CA HIS A 193 10.10 8.31 21.46
C HIS A 193 10.30 7.76 20.03
N ALA A 194 10.40 8.67 19.06
CA ALA A 194 10.58 8.31 17.65
C ALA A 194 11.84 7.45 17.37
N GLU A 195 12.82 7.48 18.27
CA GLU A 195 14.05 6.67 18.18
C GLU A 195 13.89 5.25 18.72
N SER A 196 12.79 4.94 19.40
CA SER A 196 12.52 3.58 19.87
C SER A 196 12.33 2.63 18.68
N ALA A 197 12.67 1.35 18.91
CA ALA A 197 12.47 0.32 17.88
C ALA A 197 10.98 0.29 17.46
N PRO A 198 10.67 0.47 16.16
CA PRO A 198 9.29 0.46 15.71
C PRO A 198 8.70 -0.94 15.83
N ILE A 199 7.37 -0.99 15.95
CA ILE A 199 6.63 -2.24 15.79
C ILE A 199 6.25 -2.35 14.32
N LEU A 200 6.55 -3.51 13.74
CA LEU A 200 6.09 -3.91 12.42
C LEU A 200 4.76 -4.63 12.57
N ALA A 201 3.81 -4.27 11.72
CA ALA A 201 2.49 -4.88 11.69
C ALA A 201 2.19 -5.41 10.29
N ALA A 202 1.63 -6.62 10.19
CA ALA A 202 1.36 -7.31 8.95
C ALA A 202 0.07 -8.12 9.02
N VAL A 203 -0.51 -8.45 7.87
CA VAL A 203 -1.71 -9.31 7.78
C VAL A 203 -1.35 -10.76 8.08
N GLY A 204 -0.14 -11.19 7.70
CA GLY A 204 0.33 -12.55 7.94
C GLY A 204 1.86 -12.61 8.10
N SER A 205 2.35 -13.68 8.73
CA SER A 205 3.78 -13.87 9.05
C SER A 205 4.69 -13.89 7.84
N LEU A 206 4.21 -14.36 6.67
CA LEU A 206 4.98 -14.38 5.43
C LEU A 206 5.47 -12.98 5.00
N GLN A 207 4.72 -11.92 5.34
CA GLN A 207 5.17 -10.56 5.05
C GLN A 207 6.45 -10.19 5.82
N PHE A 208 6.65 -10.74 7.01
CA PHE A 208 7.89 -10.55 7.77
C PHE A 208 9.08 -11.29 7.14
N ASP A 209 8.84 -12.46 6.53
CA ASP A 209 9.89 -13.18 5.78
C ASP A 209 10.32 -12.38 4.55
N VAL A 210 9.35 -11.85 3.79
CA VAL A 210 9.61 -10.95 2.65
C VAL A 210 10.34 -9.69 3.11
N PHE A 211 9.91 -9.06 4.19
CA PHE A 211 10.55 -7.88 4.76
C PHE A 211 12.01 -8.18 5.14
N SER A 212 12.27 -9.26 5.88
CA SER A 212 13.61 -9.65 6.30
C SER A 212 14.53 -9.94 5.13
N HIS A 213 14.04 -10.69 4.12
CA HIS A 213 14.79 -11.01 2.91
C HIS A 213 15.18 -9.75 2.13
N ARG A 214 14.23 -8.85 1.91
CA ARG A 214 14.44 -7.59 1.19
C ARG A 214 15.36 -6.64 1.96
N LEU A 215 15.19 -6.52 3.29
CA LEU A 215 16.03 -5.69 4.12
C LEU A 215 17.50 -6.13 4.07
N ALA A 216 17.74 -7.43 4.09
CA ALA A 216 19.09 -8.00 3.94
C ALA A 216 19.65 -7.82 2.53
N GLY A 217 18.87 -8.16 1.49
CA GLY A 217 19.32 -8.18 0.11
C GLY A 217 19.47 -6.81 -0.53
N GLU A 218 18.49 -5.92 -0.32
CA GLU A 218 18.44 -4.61 -0.99
C GLU A 218 19.17 -3.51 -0.19
N PHE A 219 19.12 -3.58 1.14
CA PHE A 219 19.71 -2.56 2.02
C PHE A 219 21.00 -3.02 2.69
N GLY A 220 21.34 -4.30 2.58
CA GLY A 220 22.49 -4.89 3.25
C GLY A 220 22.41 -4.78 4.78
N ALA A 221 21.20 -4.73 5.34
CA ALA A 221 20.95 -4.54 6.75
C ALA A 221 20.13 -5.72 7.34
N PRO A 222 20.74 -6.91 7.46
CA PRO A 222 20.06 -8.07 8.03
C PRO A 222 19.56 -7.77 9.43
N ALA A 223 18.35 -8.25 9.76
CA ALA A 223 17.71 -8.00 11.02
C ALA A 223 17.08 -9.28 11.60
N GLU A 224 16.99 -9.32 12.92
CA GLU A 224 16.23 -10.31 13.64
C GLU A 224 14.81 -9.80 13.82
N ILE A 225 13.83 -10.64 13.50
CA ILE A 225 12.40 -10.35 13.63
C ILE A 225 11.85 -11.16 14.81
N LEU A 226 11.34 -10.45 15.81
CA LEU A 226 10.85 -11.06 17.05
C LEU A 226 9.35 -10.73 17.24
N PRO A 227 8.51 -11.71 17.60
CA PRO A 227 7.10 -11.43 17.91
C PRO A 227 6.96 -10.34 18.98
N ALA A 228 6.01 -9.42 18.78
CA ALA A 228 5.81 -8.28 19.68
C ALA A 228 4.73 -8.51 20.75
N GLY A 229 4.11 -9.70 20.81
CA GLY A 229 3.16 -10.07 21.87
C GLY A 229 1.80 -9.38 21.82
N TYR A 230 1.44 -8.72 20.68
CA TYR A 230 0.13 -8.11 20.49
C TYR A 230 -0.75 -8.99 19.60
N GLN A 231 -2.08 -8.94 19.82
CA GLN A 231 -3.05 -9.77 19.10
C GLN A 231 -4.17 -8.97 18.42
N ALA A 232 -4.29 -7.68 18.73
CA ALA A 232 -5.31 -6.82 18.15
C ALA A 232 -4.83 -5.37 18.05
N ILE A 233 -5.43 -4.65 17.11
CA ILE A 233 -5.19 -3.23 16.85
C ILE A 233 -6.53 -2.51 16.64
N ARG A 234 -6.62 -1.28 17.11
CA ARG A 234 -7.73 -0.36 16.87
C ARG A 234 -7.23 1.03 16.49
N ARG A 235 -7.96 1.72 15.66
CA ARG A 235 -7.78 3.16 15.48
C ARG A 235 -8.32 3.87 16.71
N THR A 236 -7.64 4.91 17.15
CA THR A 236 -8.07 5.76 18.25
C THR A 236 -7.79 7.23 17.91
N ASP A 237 -8.28 8.12 18.78
CA ASP A 237 -8.11 9.56 18.65
C ASP A 237 -7.19 10.15 19.72
N VAL A 238 -7.01 11.48 19.66
CA VAL A 238 -6.16 12.22 20.62
C VAL A 238 -6.82 12.31 21.99
N GLU A 239 -8.14 12.32 22.07
CA GLU A 239 -8.91 12.45 23.30
C GLU A 239 -8.81 11.17 24.15
N SER A 240 -8.90 10.02 23.51
CA SER A 240 -8.76 8.70 24.14
C SER A 240 -7.31 8.32 24.48
N LEU A 241 -6.32 8.97 23.83
CA LEU A 241 -4.91 8.60 23.88
C LEU A 241 -4.37 8.54 25.31
N GLN A 242 -4.59 9.58 26.12
CA GLN A 242 -4.03 9.66 27.48
C GLN A 242 -4.57 8.52 28.36
N ARG A 243 -5.88 8.29 28.28
CA ARG A 243 -6.54 7.25 29.07
C ARG A 243 -6.10 5.84 28.66
N LEU A 244 -5.91 5.60 27.35
CA LEU A 244 -5.41 4.33 26.85
C LEU A 244 -3.96 4.05 27.28
N ARG A 245 -3.12 5.08 27.41
CA ARG A 245 -1.74 4.94 27.90
C ARG A 245 -1.64 4.51 29.36
N ASP A 246 -2.60 4.93 30.18
CA ASP A 246 -2.64 4.61 31.61
C ASP A 246 -3.12 3.16 31.85
N ILE A 247 -3.68 2.50 30.84
CA ILE A 247 -4.15 1.12 30.92
C ILE A 247 -3.01 0.16 30.56
N GLY A 248 -2.52 -0.61 31.52
CA GLY A 248 -1.46 -1.61 31.27
C GLY A 248 -1.84 -2.62 30.20
N GLY A 249 -0.89 -3.12 29.40
CA GLY A 249 -1.11 -4.06 28.28
C GLY A 249 -1.73 -3.45 27.03
N ILE A 250 -1.77 -2.12 26.97
CA ILE A 250 -2.12 -1.35 25.76
C ILE A 250 -0.92 -0.49 25.40
N ARG A 251 -0.58 -0.44 24.11
CA ARG A 251 0.43 0.46 23.60
C ARG A 251 -0.14 1.35 22.52
N VAL A 252 -0.09 2.66 22.70
CA VAL A 252 -0.57 3.63 21.72
C VAL A 252 0.60 4.08 20.86
N LEU A 253 0.43 3.97 19.56
CA LEU A 253 1.46 4.22 18.55
C LEU A 253 0.89 5.06 17.40
N ARG A 254 1.77 5.53 16.53
CA ARG A 254 1.41 6.25 15.31
C ARG A 254 1.88 5.48 14.09
N ARG A 255 1.00 5.32 13.12
CA ARG A 255 1.31 4.80 11.78
C ARG A 255 1.96 5.91 10.93
N SER A 256 2.65 5.56 9.87
CA SER A 256 3.36 6.49 8.97
C SER A 256 2.46 7.54 8.31
N ASP A 257 1.18 7.24 8.12
CA ASP A 257 0.17 8.18 7.60
C ASP A 257 -0.42 9.12 8.67
N GLY A 258 0.09 9.08 9.91
CA GLY A 258 -0.37 9.90 11.02
C GLY A 258 -1.48 9.30 11.86
N THR A 259 -2.10 8.19 11.44
CA THR A 259 -3.17 7.51 12.18
C THR A 259 -2.66 7.04 13.54
N ILE A 260 -3.38 7.38 14.61
CA ILE A 260 -3.12 6.90 15.96
C ILE A 260 -3.80 5.54 16.14
N VAL A 261 -3.05 4.59 16.68
CA VAL A 261 -3.52 3.22 16.88
C VAL A 261 -3.19 2.71 18.28
N ALA A 262 -4.06 1.90 18.84
CA ALA A 262 -3.86 1.19 20.10
C ALA A 262 -3.65 -0.31 19.81
N LEU A 263 -2.56 -0.87 20.32
CA LEU A 263 -2.26 -2.30 20.29
C LEU A 263 -2.65 -2.95 21.60
N PHE A 264 -3.23 -4.13 21.51
CA PHE A 264 -3.70 -4.92 22.66
C PHE A 264 -2.98 -6.26 22.73
N GLU A 265 -2.50 -6.63 23.90
CA GLU A 265 -1.82 -7.91 24.13
C GLU A 265 -2.74 -9.11 23.91
N ASN A 266 -4.06 -8.94 24.10
CA ASN A 266 -5.04 -9.99 23.81
C ASN A 266 -6.41 -9.42 23.41
N ARG A 267 -7.15 -10.19 22.63
CA ARG A 267 -8.49 -9.82 22.12
C ARG A 267 -9.56 -9.74 23.23
N TYR A 268 -9.40 -10.51 24.31
CA TYR A 268 -10.35 -10.47 25.43
C TYR A 268 -10.28 -9.12 26.16
N ARG A 269 -9.08 -8.59 26.35
CA ARG A 269 -8.86 -7.28 26.97
C ARG A 269 -9.48 -6.16 26.14
N LEU A 270 -9.33 -6.23 24.81
CA LEU A 270 -9.98 -5.30 23.91
C LEU A 270 -11.50 -5.35 24.05
N ALA A 271 -12.10 -6.53 23.94
CA ALA A 271 -13.56 -6.70 24.03
C ALA A 271 -14.11 -6.21 25.38
N ARG A 272 -13.38 -6.44 26.46
CA ARG A 272 -13.76 -5.93 27.78
C ARG A 272 -13.69 -4.42 27.86
N LEU A 273 -12.64 -3.81 27.31
CA LEU A 273 -12.48 -2.35 27.32
C LEU A 273 -13.56 -1.66 26.47
N GLU A 274 -13.92 -2.23 25.32
CA GLU A 274 -15.03 -1.72 24.49
C GLU A 274 -16.38 -1.74 25.23
N GLN A 275 -16.55 -2.64 26.21
CA GLN A 275 -17.75 -2.70 27.06
C GLN A 275 -17.69 -1.79 28.27
N ASP A 276 -16.54 -1.75 28.95
CA ASP A 276 -16.36 -1.03 30.24
C ASP A 276 -16.21 0.49 30.00
N GLU A 277 -15.68 0.91 28.84
CA GLU A 277 -15.37 2.30 28.50
C GLU A 277 -15.86 2.67 27.08
N PRO A 278 -17.17 2.71 26.86
CA PRO A 278 -17.74 2.95 25.53
C PRO A 278 -17.47 4.38 24.98
N GLU A 279 -16.99 5.29 25.82
CA GLU A 279 -16.57 6.64 25.41
C GLU A 279 -15.21 6.68 24.75
N LEU A 280 -14.41 5.61 24.85
CA LEU A 280 -13.13 5.54 24.17
C LEU A 280 -13.33 5.25 22.68
N THR A 281 -12.68 6.00 21.84
CA THR A 281 -12.66 5.73 20.39
C THR A 281 -11.76 4.52 20.11
N LEU A 282 -12.38 3.37 19.84
CA LEU A 282 -11.72 2.11 19.50
C LEU A 282 -12.35 1.53 18.23
N GLU A 283 -11.95 2.05 17.08
CA GLU A 283 -12.52 1.66 15.79
C GLU A 283 -11.68 0.58 15.10
N PRO A 284 -12.32 -0.43 14.51
CA PRO A 284 -11.60 -1.35 13.63
C PRO A 284 -10.83 -0.59 12.56
N LEU A 285 -9.61 -1.02 12.26
CA LEU A 285 -8.91 -0.58 11.06
C LEU A 285 -9.57 -1.24 9.85
N VAL A 286 -10.65 -0.63 9.35
CA VAL A 286 -11.36 -1.13 8.18
C VAL A 286 -10.60 -0.71 6.92
N ALA A 287 -10.54 -1.61 5.96
CA ALA A 287 -10.06 -1.30 4.63
C ALA A 287 -10.93 -0.15 4.04
N GLY A 288 -10.33 1.02 3.83
CA GLY A 288 -11.00 2.13 3.15
C GLY A 288 -11.51 3.30 4.01
N SER A 289 -11.42 3.26 5.34
CA SER A 289 -11.68 4.45 6.15
C SER A 289 -10.43 5.33 6.24
N ILE A 290 -10.34 6.29 5.36
CA ILE A 290 -9.54 7.51 5.56
C ILE A 290 -10.55 8.60 5.94
N PRO A 291 -10.27 9.42 6.96
CA PRO A 291 -11.12 10.54 7.34
C PRO A 291 -11.18 11.59 6.26
#